data_83d3554d5af37efec2a28244ffae83e0
#
_entry.id   83d3554d5af37efec2a28244ffae83e0
#
_cell.length_a   1.000
_cell.length_b   1.000
_cell.length_c   1.000
_cell.angle_alpha   90.00
_cell.angle_beta   90.00
_cell.angle_gamma   90.00
#
_symmetry.space_group_name_H-M   'P 1'
#
loop_
_entity.id
_entity.type
_entity.pdbx_description
1 polymer ?
#
loop_
_entity_poly.entity_id
_entity_poly.type
_entity_poly.pdbx_seq_one_letter_code
_entity_poly.pdbx_strand_id
1 'polypeptide(L)'
;MNFKIVIIDDNMTEQEPFVQNIRKHYQDADCNHVFQNPEKGLEYVLENLNSKMIVFIDWNFSGHHKKGIDLLKEIRKKTSLLYIVIMSANQLRSDIPLESIVEMMNEENFFYLDRSNGDFDSVISIIDRVRSQWSTKFDCVLEQWLLRHPEDNKNEAFSEVSTGKTFTWADILVQLRQQTPIGKSFEQKLNEYYIYQLNHSKK
;
A
#
# COMPACT_ATOMS: atom_id res chain seq x y z
N MET A 1 3.42 -12.22 -9.35
CA MET A 1 3.23 -11.72 -7.97
C MET A 1 1.86 -11.05 -7.95
N ASN A 2 0.86 -11.66 -7.32
CA ASN A 2 -0.49 -11.10 -7.35
C ASN A 2 -0.56 -9.87 -6.42
N PHE A 3 -1.06 -8.77 -6.93
CA PHE A 3 -1.31 -7.55 -6.18
C PHE A 3 -2.59 -6.89 -6.69
N LYS A 4 -3.17 -6.02 -5.90
CA LYS A 4 -4.39 -5.29 -6.25
C LYS A 4 -4.05 -3.89 -6.72
N ILE A 5 -4.75 -3.42 -7.73
CA ILE A 5 -4.81 -2.01 -8.10
C ILE A 5 -6.23 -1.53 -7.81
N VAL A 6 -6.34 -0.61 -6.89
CA VAL A 6 -7.59 0.02 -6.49
C VAL A 6 -7.63 1.43 -7.04
N ILE A 7 -8.72 1.81 -7.66
CA ILE A 7 -8.92 3.14 -8.23
C ILE A 7 -10.16 3.75 -7.60
N ILE A 8 -10.00 4.92 -7.01
CA ILE A 8 -11.09 5.70 -6.39
C ILE A 8 -11.18 7.03 -7.13
N ASP A 9 -12.17 7.17 -8.00
CA ASP A 9 -12.34 8.33 -8.87
C ASP A 9 -13.80 8.36 -9.35
N ASP A 10 -14.55 9.41 -9.03
CA ASP A 10 -15.98 9.54 -9.30
C ASP A 10 -16.34 9.56 -10.80
N ASN A 11 -15.36 9.89 -11.64
CA ASN A 11 -15.53 9.94 -13.10
C ASN A 11 -14.98 8.69 -13.81
N MET A 12 -14.39 7.74 -13.09
CA MET A 12 -13.73 6.58 -13.69
C MET A 12 -14.60 5.33 -13.63
N THR A 13 -14.65 4.60 -14.73
CA THR A 13 -15.29 3.29 -14.83
C THR A 13 -14.27 2.23 -15.25
N GLU A 14 -14.66 0.96 -15.13
CA GLU A 14 -13.83 -0.15 -15.57
C GLU A 14 -13.48 -0.12 -17.08
N GLN A 15 -14.31 0.55 -17.89
CA GLN A 15 -14.15 0.66 -19.33
C GLN A 15 -13.19 1.79 -19.75
N GLU A 16 -12.82 2.66 -18.84
CA GLU A 16 -11.95 3.80 -19.16
C GLU A 16 -10.57 3.33 -19.68
N PRO A 17 -10.01 4.04 -20.68
CA PRO A 17 -8.70 3.70 -21.25
C PRO A 17 -7.59 3.57 -20.19
N PHE A 18 -7.63 4.40 -19.16
CA PHE A 18 -6.69 4.33 -18.04
C PHE A 18 -6.71 2.95 -17.37
N VAL A 19 -7.88 2.45 -17.00
CA VAL A 19 -8.06 1.13 -16.36
C VAL A 19 -7.70 0.00 -17.30
N GLN A 20 -8.16 0.08 -18.55
CA GLN A 20 -7.91 -0.95 -19.56
C GLN A 20 -6.42 -1.08 -19.92
N ASN A 21 -5.71 0.04 -20.00
CA ASN A 21 -4.27 0.03 -20.25
C ASN A 21 -3.50 -0.59 -19.08
N ILE A 22 -3.88 -0.32 -17.83
CA ILE A 22 -3.29 -0.97 -16.66
C ILE A 22 -3.53 -2.48 -16.72
N ARG A 23 -4.76 -2.94 -16.96
CA ARG A 23 -5.12 -4.36 -17.10
C ARG A 23 -4.33 -5.07 -18.20
N LYS A 24 -4.18 -4.40 -19.33
CA LYS A 24 -3.41 -4.93 -20.46
C LYS A 24 -1.92 -5.07 -20.15
N HIS A 25 -1.36 -4.12 -19.43
CA HIS A 25 0.06 -4.09 -19.12
C HIS A 25 0.43 -5.01 -17.95
N TYR A 26 -0.43 -5.10 -16.92
CA TYR A 26 -0.19 -5.88 -15.71
C TYR A 26 -1.20 -7.02 -15.56
N GLN A 27 -0.98 -8.12 -16.28
CA GLN A 27 -1.86 -9.31 -16.25
C GLN A 27 -1.81 -10.05 -14.91
N ASP A 28 -0.79 -9.83 -14.09
CA ASP A 28 -0.64 -10.38 -12.75
C ASP A 28 -1.26 -9.46 -11.65
N ALA A 29 -1.87 -8.35 -12.03
CA ALA A 29 -2.59 -7.45 -11.14
C ALA A 29 -4.10 -7.70 -11.18
N ASP A 30 -4.73 -7.68 -10.00
CA ASP A 30 -6.19 -7.62 -9.88
C ASP A 30 -6.62 -6.15 -9.93
N CYS A 31 -7.09 -5.72 -11.10
CA CYS A 31 -7.51 -4.34 -11.40
C CYS A 31 -9.04 -4.17 -11.45
N ASN A 32 -9.81 -5.07 -10.79
CA ASN A 32 -11.27 -5.05 -10.81
C ASN A 32 -11.89 -4.17 -9.70
N HIS A 33 -11.11 -3.30 -9.09
CA HIS A 33 -11.49 -2.51 -7.94
C HIS A 33 -11.53 -1.01 -8.28
N VAL A 34 -12.55 -0.63 -9.06
CA VAL A 34 -12.81 0.77 -9.45
C VAL A 34 -14.04 1.27 -8.68
N PHE A 35 -13.87 2.33 -7.91
CA PHE A 35 -14.90 2.90 -7.05
C PHE A 35 -15.17 4.35 -7.43
N GLN A 36 -16.39 4.64 -7.85
CA GLN A 36 -16.85 6.01 -8.09
C GLN A 36 -17.27 6.72 -6.80
N ASN A 37 -17.58 5.96 -5.76
CA ASN A 37 -17.92 6.50 -4.45
C ASN A 37 -16.68 6.42 -3.53
N PRO A 38 -16.16 7.57 -3.04
CA PRO A 38 -14.95 7.61 -2.23
C PRO A 38 -15.07 6.88 -0.89
N GLU A 39 -16.25 6.87 -0.27
CA GLU A 39 -16.48 6.19 0.99
C GLU A 39 -16.40 4.66 0.82
N LYS A 40 -17.02 4.12 -0.22
CA LYS A 40 -16.95 2.68 -0.55
C LYS A 40 -15.54 2.25 -0.94
N GLY A 41 -14.84 3.09 -1.69
CA GLY A 41 -13.43 2.84 -2.03
C GLY A 41 -12.53 2.80 -0.79
N LEU A 42 -12.71 3.76 0.12
CA LEU A 42 -12.00 3.79 1.39
C LEU A 42 -12.31 2.55 2.26
N GLU A 43 -13.59 2.19 2.40
CA GLU A 43 -14.02 1.00 3.13
C GLU A 43 -13.33 -0.26 2.59
N TYR A 44 -13.37 -0.46 1.27
CA TYR A 44 -12.70 -1.57 0.62
C TYR A 44 -11.19 -1.61 0.93
N VAL A 45 -10.50 -0.47 0.84
CA VAL A 45 -9.07 -0.38 1.15
C VAL A 45 -8.80 -0.78 2.59
N LEU A 46 -9.58 -0.25 3.54
CA LEU A 46 -9.39 -0.52 4.97
C LEU A 46 -9.68 -1.98 5.36
N GLU A 47 -10.60 -2.64 4.69
CA GLU A 47 -10.90 -4.07 4.88
C GLU A 47 -9.82 -4.98 4.28
N ASN A 48 -9.05 -4.49 3.30
CA ASN A 48 -8.06 -5.26 2.55
C ASN A 48 -6.60 -4.90 2.85
N LEU A 49 -6.30 -4.27 3.98
CA LEU A 49 -4.93 -3.83 4.34
C LEU A 49 -3.89 -4.96 4.38
N ASN A 50 -4.32 -6.21 4.47
CA ASN A 50 -3.44 -7.38 4.45
C ASN A 50 -3.01 -7.80 3.02
N SER A 51 -3.52 -7.15 2.00
CA SER A 51 -3.16 -7.40 0.60
C SER A 51 -2.10 -6.42 0.12
N LYS A 52 -1.22 -6.86 -0.78
CA LYS A 52 -0.39 -5.94 -1.56
C LYS A 52 -1.27 -5.12 -2.47
N MET A 53 -1.21 -3.81 -2.33
CA MET A 53 -2.14 -2.92 -2.99
C MET A 53 -1.48 -1.60 -3.36
N ILE A 54 -1.81 -1.10 -4.55
CA ILE A 54 -1.56 0.28 -4.97
C ILE A 54 -2.92 0.96 -5.09
N VAL A 55 -3.10 2.06 -4.39
CA VAL A 55 -4.37 2.78 -4.38
C VAL A 55 -4.21 4.10 -5.13
N PHE A 56 -4.87 4.21 -6.27
CA PHE A 56 -4.99 5.45 -7.03
C PHE A 56 -6.24 6.19 -6.55
N ILE A 57 -6.07 7.44 -6.13
CA ILE A 57 -7.15 8.25 -5.53
C ILE A 57 -7.21 9.58 -6.27
N ASP A 58 -8.37 9.93 -6.81
CA ASP A 58 -8.54 11.25 -7.37
C ASP A 58 -8.47 12.34 -6.31
N TRP A 59 -7.94 13.50 -6.67
CA TRP A 59 -7.83 14.63 -5.76
C TRP A 59 -9.21 15.18 -5.35
N ASN A 60 -10.13 15.28 -6.29
CA ASN A 60 -11.46 15.86 -6.08
C ASN A 60 -12.58 14.89 -6.48
N PHE A 61 -13.57 14.76 -5.64
CA PHE A 61 -14.80 13.98 -5.94
C PHE A 61 -16.00 14.91 -6.05
N SER A 62 -16.64 14.96 -7.22
CA SER A 62 -17.80 15.80 -7.48
C SER A 62 -18.98 15.37 -6.63
N GLY A 63 -19.61 16.30 -5.94
CA GLY A 63 -20.76 15.99 -5.07
C GLY A 63 -20.41 15.33 -3.73
N HIS A 64 -19.13 15.13 -3.42
CA HIS A 64 -18.67 14.61 -2.14
C HIS A 64 -17.94 15.68 -1.33
N HIS A 65 -18.05 15.63 0.00
CA HIS A 65 -17.34 16.56 0.88
C HIS A 65 -15.87 16.18 1.07
N LYS A 66 -15.54 14.88 0.97
CA LYS A 66 -14.17 14.38 1.11
C LYS A 66 -13.36 14.61 -0.15
N LYS A 67 -12.09 14.93 0.02
CA LYS A 67 -11.07 15.00 -1.03
C LYS A 67 -10.12 13.81 -0.94
N GLY A 68 -9.30 13.60 -1.94
CA GLY A 68 -8.29 12.53 -1.94
C GLY A 68 -7.35 12.60 -0.75
N ILE A 69 -7.01 13.81 -0.28
CA ILE A 69 -6.20 14.00 0.93
C ILE A 69 -6.88 13.48 2.20
N ASP A 70 -8.20 13.56 2.30
CA ASP A 70 -8.93 13.05 3.45
C ASP A 70 -8.90 11.52 3.49
N LEU A 71 -9.02 10.88 2.31
CA LEU A 71 -8.86 9.42 2.20
C LEU A 71 -7.44 8.99 2.55
N LEU A 72 -6.42 9.70 2.05
CA LEU A 72 -5.02 9.47 2.42
C LEU A 72 -4.84 9.49 3.94
N LYS A 73 -5.33 10.53 4.62
CA LYS A 73 -5.27 10.67 6.08
C LYS A 73 -5.92 9.50 6.81
N GLU A 74 -7.11 9.08 6.39
CA GLU A 74 -7.80 7.95 7.01
C GLU A 74 -7.02 6.63 6.85
N ILE A 75 -6.44 6.38 5.68
CA ILE A 75 -5.60 5.21 5.45
C ILE A 75 -4.32 5.29 6.31
N ARG A 76 -3.68 6.45 6.40
CA ARG A 76 -2.45 6.65 7.16
C ARG A 76 -2.63 6.47 8.68
N LYS A 77 -3.83 6.69 9.22
CA LYS A 77 -4.16 6.34 10.61
C LYS A 77 -4.05 4.82 10.87
N LYS A 78 -4.10 3.99 9.84
CA LYS A 78 -4.05 2.53 9.94
C LYS A 78 -2.70 1.95 9.52
N THR A 79 -2.10 2.46 8.46
CA THR A 79 -0.83 1.95 7.94
C THR A 79 -0.11 2.98 7.07
N SER A 80 1.22 3.06 7.18
CA SER A 80 2.07 3.80 6.22
C SER A 80 2.63 2.90 5.11
N LEU A 81 2.44 1.57 5.18
CA LEU A 81 3.04 0.63 4.23
C LEU A 81 2.33 0.58 2.88
N LEU A 82 1.08 1.05 2.81
CA LEU A 82 0.29 1.04 1.59
C LEU A 82 0.76 2.12 0.62
N TYR A 83 0.92 1.76 -0.65
CA TYR A 83 1.28 2.71 -1.69
C TYR A 83 0.05 3.47 -2.19
N ILE A 84 0.09 4.79 -2.04
CA ILE A 84 -1.00 5.68 -2.45
C ILE A 84 -0.50 6.62 -3.53
N VAL A 85 -1.29 6.73 -4.60
CA VAL A 85 -1.07 7.63 -5.73
C VAL A 85 -2.23 8.61 -5.79
N ILE A 86 -2.00 9.86 -5.42
CA ILE A 86 -3.00 10.90 -5.66
C ILE A 86 -2.92 11.31 -7.12
N MET A 87 -4.06 11.27 -7.78
CA MET A 87 -4.21 11.68 -9.18
C MET A 87 -4.89 13.03 -9.26
N SER A 88 -4.47 13.87 -10.19
CA SER A 88 -5.18 15.09 -10.53
C SER A 88 -5.03 15.42 -12.01
N ALA A 89 -6.10 15.83 -12.64
CA ALA A 89 -6.08 16.40 -13.98
C ALA A 89 -5.75 17.91 -13.95
N ASN A 90 -5.71 18.51 -12.78
CA ASN A 90 -5.49 19.94 -12.58
C ASN A 90 -4.02 20.21 -12.21
N GLN A 91 -3.54 21.39 -12.55
CA GLN A 91 -2.17 21.77 -12.22
C GLN A 91 -1.96 21.85 -10.70
N LEU A 92 -0.93 21.18 -10.21
CA LEU A 92 -0.58 21.11 -8.79
C LEU A 92 -0.47 22.50 -8.12
N ARG A 93 -0.13 23.54 -8.92
CA ARG A 93 0.08 24.90 -8.42
C ARG A 93 -1.18 25.71 -8.21
N SER A 94 -2.29 25.43 -8.92
CA SER A 94 -3.49 26.28 -8.90
C SER A 94 -4.60 25.74 -7.99
N ASP A 95 -4.69 24.40 -7.82
CA ASP A 95 -5.89 23.79 -7.28
C ASP A 95 -5.68 23.02 -5.98
N ILE A 96 -4.41 22.78 -5.62
CA ILE A 96 -4.05 22.09 -4.37
C ILE A 96 -3.45 23.11 -3.39
N PRO A 97 -4.02 23.28 -2.19
CA PRO A 97 -3.46 24.14 -1.16
C PRO A 97 -2.02 23.73 -0.81
N LEU A 98 -1.13 24.70 -0.59
CA LEU A 98 0.28 24.41 -0.28
C LEU A 98 0.45 23.53 0.96
N GLU A 99 -0.39 23.72 1.98
CA GLU A 99 -0.37 22.90 3.18
C GLU A 99 -0.64 21.42 2.86
N SER A 100 -1.60 21.15 1.95
CA SER A 100 -1.88 19.78 1.50
C SER A 100 -0.72 19.17 0.71
N ILE A 101 -0.04 19.98 -0.11
CA ILE A 101 1.17 19.54 -0.84
C ILE A 101 2.27 19.15 0.15
N VAL A 102 2.55 20.01 1.13
CA VAL A 102 3.56 19.76 2.16
C VAL A 102 3.23 18.50 2.97
N GLU A 103 1.95 18.32 3.32
CA GLU A 103 1.50 17.15 4.05
C GLU A 103 1.72 15.87 3.21
N MET A 104 1.31 15.86 1.95
CA MET A 104 1.53 14.73 1.05
C MET A 104 3.02 14.41 0.83
N MET A 105 3.89 15.43 0.74
CA MET A 105 5.34 15.24 0.56
C MET A 105 6.02 14.61 1.78
N ASN A 106 5.42 14.72 2.96
CA ASN A 106 5.92 14.11 4.19
C ASN A 106 5.42 12.67 4.42
N GLU A 107 4.53 12.18 3.54
CA GLU A 107 3.99 10.83 3.66
C GLU A 107 4.92 9.78 3.02
N GLU A 108 5.07 8.66 3.70
CA GLU A 108 5.79 7.50 3.17
C GLU A 108 4.95 6.77 2.11
N ASN A 109 5.61 6.13 1.14
CA ASN A 109 4.95 5.34 0.10
C ASN A 109 3.85 6.11 -0.63
N PHE A 110 4.11 7.37 -0.93
CA PHE A 110 3.22 8.30 -1.59
C PHE A 110 3.77 8.67 -2.97
N PHE A 111 2.88 8.80 -3.95
CA PHE A 111 3.15 9.34 -5.28
C PHE A 111 2.07 10.34 -5.67
N TYR A 112 2.46 11.30 -6.47
CA TYR A 112 1.54 12.18 -7.17
C TYR A 112 1.58 11.88 -8.66
N LEU A 113 0.41 11.78 -9.31
CA LEU A 113 0.27 11.57 -10.75
C LEU A 113 -0.50 12.73 -11.37
N ASP A 114 0.19 13.51 -12.19
CA ASP A 114 -0.46 14.53 -13.02
C ASP A 114 -1.06 13.86 -14.27
N ARG A 115 -2.39 13.89 -14.37
CA ARG A 115 -3.13 13.34 -15.52
C ARG A 115 -3.37 14.36 -16.63
N SER A 116 -2.96 15.62 -16.46
CA SER A 116 -3.21 16.69 -17.45
C SER A 116 -2.56 16.41 -18.80
N ASN A 117 -1.44 15.69 -18.80
CA ASN A 117 -0.66 15.38 -19.99
C ASN A 117 -1.05 14.05 -20.67
N GLY A 118 -1.95 13.26 -20.09
CA GLY A 118 -2.37 11.96 -20.64
C GLY A 118 -1.27 10.90 -20.76
N ASP A 119 -0.11 11.13 -20.12
CA ASP A 119 1.05 10.27 -20.20
C ASP A 119 0.87 8.99 -19.36
N PHE A 120 0.70 7.87 -20.05
CA PHE A 120 0.56 6.56 -19.40
C PHE A 120 1.92 5.99 -18.92
N ASP A 121 3.04 6.44 -19.45
CA ASP A 121 4.38 5.97 -19.06
C ASP A 121 4.70 6.35 -17.61
N SER A 122 4.17 7.47 -17.14
CA SER A 122 4.24 7.86 -15.73
C SER A 122 3.53 6.87 -14.81
N VAL A 123 2.37 6.34 -15.23
CA VAL A 123 1.64 5.31 -14.48
C VAL A 123 2.45 4.03 -14.39
N ILE A 124 3.01 3.56 -15.52
CA ILE A 124 3.89 2.39 -15.59
C ILE A 124 5.09 2.58 -14.65
N SER A 125 5.76 3.72 -14.76
CA SER A 125 6.93 4.04 -13.92
C SER A 125 6.63 3.96 -12.43
N ILE A 126 5.47 4.48 -11.98
CA ILE A 126 5.04 4.40 -10.58
C ILE A 126 4.81 2.95 -10.17
N ILE A 127 4.02 2.19 -10.94
CA ILE A 127 3.70 0.80 -10.61
C ILE A 127 4.98 -0.06 -10.56
N ASP A 128 5.87 0.06 -11.53
CA ASP A 128 7.12 -0.70 -11.58
C ASP A 128 8.06 -0.33 -10.43
N ARG A 129 8.12 0.93 -10.06
CA ARG A 129 8.86 1.38 -8.88
C ARG A 129 8.31 0.75 -7.60
N VAL A 130 6.99 0.71 -7.43
CA VAL A 130 6.35 0.05 -6.28
C VAL A 130 6.66 -1.44 -6.27
N ARG A 131 6.55 -2.13 -7.41
CA ARG A 131 6.86 -3.57 -7.53
C ARG A 131 8.31 -3.87 -7.17
N SER A 132 9.24 -3.02 -7.60
CA SER A 132 10.65 -3.13 -7.22
C SER A 132 10.85 -2.97 -5.72
N GLN A 133 10.18 -2.00 -5.08
CA GLN A 133 10.26 -1.81 -3.63
C GLN A 133 9.68 -2.99 -2.84
N TRP A 134 8.60 -3.61 -3.31
CA TRP A 134 8.06 -4.82 -2.69
C TRP A 134 9.03 -6.00 -2.65
N SER A 135 9.98 -6.08 -3.58
CA SER A 135 10.95 -7.18 -3.61
C SER A 135 11.90 -7.18 -2.40
N THR A 136 12.03 -6.06 -1.71
CA THR A 136 12.94 -5.88 -0.57
C THR A 136 12.25 -5.62 0.77
N LYS A 137 10.95 -5.30 0.78
CA LYS A 137 10.20 -5.09 2.02
C LYS A 137 9.94 -6.39 2.75
N PHE A 138 10.21 -6.41 4.05
CA PHE A 138 10.14 -7.63 4.85
C PHE A 138 8.78 -8.31 4.81
N ASP A 139 7.68 -7.57 4.97
CA ASP A 139 6.32 -8.12 4.91
C ASP A 139 6.03 -8.79 3.56
N CYS A 140 6.55 -8.23 2.48
CA CYS A 140 6.38 -8.77 1.14
C CYS A 140 7.26 -10.02 0.91
N VAL A 141 8.48 -10.01 1.45
CA VAL A 141 9.39 -11.17 1.41
C VAL A 141 8.81 -12.30 2.25
N LEU A 142 8.30 -11.99 3.45
CA LEU A 142 7.65 -12.97 4.32
C LEU A 142 6.42 -13.59 3.64
N GLU A 143 5.56 -12.79 3.02
CA GLU A 143 4.41 -13.32 2.27
C GLU A 143 4.85 -14.29 1.17
N GLN A 144 5.87 -13.92 0.38
CA GLN A 144 6.38 -14.80 -0.68
C GLN A 144 6.99 -16.10 -0.12
N TRP A 145 7.58 -16.03 1.05
CA TRP A 145 8.10 -17.20 1.73
C TRP A 145 6.97 -18.12 2.20
N LEU A 146 5.94 -17.56 2.85
CA LEU A 146 4.77 -18.30 3.32
C LEU A 146 3.94 -18.92 2.17
N LEU A 147 3.85 -18.25 1.01
CA LEU A 147 3.20 -18.83 -0.18
C LEU A 147 3.94 -20.06 -0.71
N ARG A 148 5.26 -20.13 -0.55
CA ARG A 148 6.08 -21.27 -0.96
C ARG A 148 6.15 -22.36 0.09
N HIS A 149 5.86 -22.04 1.36
CA HIS A 149 5.92 -22.93 2.52
C HIS A 149 4.61 -22.81 3.32
N PRO A 150 3.47 -23.27 2.75
CA PRO A 150 2.16 -23.09 3.38
C PRO A 150 2.04 -23.83 4.72
N GLU A 151 2.83 -24.85 4.95
CA GLU A 151 2.95 -25.60 6.20
C GLU A 151 3.43 -24.73 7.37
N ASP A 152 4.23 -23.71 7.09
CA ASP A 152 4.80 -22.84 8.11
C ASP A 152 3.84 -21.72 8.57
N ASN A 153 2.74 -21.49 7.85
CA ASN A 153 1.78 -20.43 8.19
C ASN A 153 1.30 -20.49 9.65
N LYS A 154 1.15 -21.71 10.19
CA LYS A 154 0.64 -21.96 11.54
C LYS A 154 1.74 -22.13 12.57
N ASN A 155 3.01 -22.14 12.15
CA ASN A 155 4.12 -22.27 13.07
C ASN A 155 4.24 -21.01 13.93
N GLU A 156 4.65 -21.19 15.18
CA GLU A 156 4.92 -20.10 16.09
C GLU A 156 6.08 -19.25 15.59
N ALA A 157 5.84 -17.97 15.49
CA ALA A 157 6.83 -16.98 15.01
C ALA A 157 7.32 -16.07 16.13
N PHE A 158 6.42 -15.72 17.06
CA PHE A 158 6.69 -14.72 18.08
C PHE A 158 5.81 -14.92 19.31
N SER A 159 6.42 -14.83 20.48
CA SER A 159 5.71 -14.79 21.76
C SER A 159 5.94 -13.47 22.48
N GLU A 160 4.85 -12.82 22.86
CA GLU A 160 4.91 -11.60 23.65
C GLU A 160 5.06 -11.95 25.14
N VAL A 161 6.20 -11.61 25.71
CA VAL A 161 6.54 -11.99 27.10
C VAL A 161 5.58 -11.37 28.12
N SER A 162 5.11 -10.16 27.88
CA SER A 162 4.23 -9.42 28.81
C SER A 162 2.84 -10.03 28.97
N THR A 163 2.30 -10.62 27.88
CA THR A 163 0.95 -11.19 27.84
C THR A 163 0.95 -12.72 27.74
N GLY A 164 2.09 -13.34 27.43
CA GLY A 164 2.18 -14.77 27.12
C GLY A 164 1.51 -15.18 25.81
N LYS A 165 1.08 -14.21 25.01
CA LYS A 165 0.39 -14.47 23.74
C LYS A 165 1.39 -14.86 22.66
N THR A 166 1.09 -15.95 21.95
CA THR A 166 1.87 -16.46 20.83
C THR A 166 1.22 -16.07 19.51
N PHE A 167 2.04 -15.72 18.53
CA PHE A 167 1.63 -15.34 17.17
C PHE A 167 2.28 -16.27 16.16
N THR A 168 1.49 -16.74 15.20
CA THR A 168 1.99 -17.50 14.04
C THR A 168 2.64 -16.58 13.02
N TRP A 169 3.35 -17.15 12.04
CA TRP A 169 3.88 -16.35 10.92
C TRP A 169 2.79 -15.63 10.12
N ALA A 170 1.62 -16.26 9.95
CA ALA A 170 0.47 -15.61 9.31
C ALA A 170 -0.05 -14.43 10.15
N ASP A 171 -0.12 -14.58 11.48
CA ASP A 171 -0.52 -13.48 12.37
C ASP A 171 0.49 -12.33 12.30
N ILE A 172 1.77 -12.63 12.32
CA ILE A 172 2.84 -11.62 12.25
C ILE A 172 2.78 -10.84 10.94
N LEU A 173 2.51 -11.49 9.81
CA LEU A 173 2.32 -10.78 8.54
C LEU A 173 1.20 -9.75 8.62
N VAL A 174 0.08 -10.10 9.26
CA VAL A 174 -1.04 -9.18 9.51
C VAL A 174 -0.61 -8.03 10.42
N GLN A 175 0.06 -8.33 11.54
CA GLN A 175 0.51 -7.32 12.50
C GLN A 175 1.50 -6.32 11.88
N LEU A 176 2.42 -6.81 11.02
CA LEU A 176 3.36 -5.98 10.27
C LEU A 176 2.63 -5.03 9.33
N ARG A 177 1.70 -5.54 8.51
CA ARG A 177 0.97 -4.74 7.52
C ARG A 177 0.05 -3.69 8.15
N GLN A 178 -0.54 -4.01 9.27
CA GLN A 178 -1.36 -3.09 10.06
C GLN A 178 -0.52 -2.18 10.97
N GLN A 179 0.80 -2.35 10.99
CA GLN A 179 1.74 -1.58 11.83
C GLN A 179 1.30 -1.48 13.30
N THR A 180 0.76 -2.56 13.82
CA THR A 180 0.38 -2.63 15.24
C THR A 180 1.63 -2.52 16.14
N PRO A 181 1.47 -2.22 17.44
CA PRO A 181 2.59 -2.25 18.39
C PRO A 181 3.35 -3.59 18.38
N ILE A 182 2.63 -4.72 18.18
CA ILE A 182 3.21 -6.06 18.08
C ILE A 182 4.04 -6.19 16.81
N GLY A 183 3.50 -5.78 15.65
CA GLY A 183 4.22 -5.81 14.38
C GLY A 183 5.50 -4.98 14.42
N LYS A 184 5.44 -3.76 14.96
CA LYS A 184 6.61 -2.88 15.14
C LYS A 184 7.65 -3.48 16.08
N SER A 185 7.22 -4.06 17.21
CA SER A 185 8.12 -4.72 18.16
C SER A 185 8.80 -5.95 17.56
N PHE A 186 8.05 -6.73 16.78
CA PHE A 186 8.60 -7.88 16.06
C PHE A 186 9.67 -7.45 15.05
N GLU A 187 9.36 -6.45 14.20
CA GLU A 187 10.28 -5.94 13.19
C GLU A 187 11.58 -5.40 13.82
N GLN A 188 11.46 -4.66 14.91
CA GLN A 188 12.61 -4.16 15.66
C GLN A 188 13.50 -5.31 16.17
N LYS A 189 12.91 -6.32 16.85
CA LYS A 189 13.65 -7.46 17.39
C LYS A 189 14.29 -8.30 16.29
N LEU A 190 13.61 -8.45 15.15
CA LEU A 190 14.17 -9.17 14.02
C LEU A 190 15.40 -8.44 13.46
N ASN A 191 15.34 -7.12 13.30
CA ASN A 191 16.47 -6.32 12.87
C ASN A 191 17.65 -6.41 13.84
N GLU A 192 17.40 -6.33 15.15
CA GLU A 192 18.41 -6.51 16.20
C GLU A 192 19.06 -7.91 16.12
N TYR A 193 18.26 -8.96 15.93
CA TYR A 193 18.73 -10.32 15.75
C TYR A 193 19.62 -10.48 14.51
N TYR A 194 19.23 -9.91 13.36
CA TYR A 194 20.06 -9.96 12.15
C TYR A 194 21.39 -9.23 12.33
N ILE A 195 21.37 -8.04 12.94
CA ILE A 195 22.60 -7.30 13.26
C ILE A 195 23.52 -8.13 14.16
N TYR A 196 22.95 -8.75 15.20
CA TYR A 196 23.70 -9.64 16.10
C TYR A 196 24.32 -10.81 15.31
N GLN A 197 23.55 -11.51 14.49
CA GLN A 197 24.05 -12.65 13.70
C GLN A 197 25.16 -12.24 12.73
N LEU A 198 25.00 -11.15 12.01
CA LEU A 198 26.03 -10.64 11.07
C LEU A 198 27.35 -10.30 11.77
N ASN A 199 27.29 -9.80 13.00
CA ASN A 199 28.49 -9.50 13.78
C ASN A 199 29.16 -10.73 14.36
N HIS A 200 28.44 -11.82 14.61
CA HIS A 200 28.95 -13.04 15.24
C HIS A 200 29.19 -14.21 14.27
N SER A 201 28.69 -14.12 13.02
CA SER A 201 28.91 -15.13 11.98
C SER A 201 30.29 -15.05 11.30
N LYS A 202 31.17 -14.15 11.73
CA LYS A 202 32.53 -13.96 11.18
C LYS A 202 33.60 -14.69 12.01
N LYS A 203 33.25 -15.83 12.63
CA LYS A 203 34.24 -16.71 13.28
C LYS A 203 34.35 -18.02 12.53
#